data_cd64febd6c2e5c682c5713c79842bcac
#
_entry.id   cd64febd6c2e5c682c5713c79842bcac
#
_cell.length_a   1.000
_cell.length_b   1.000
_cell.length_c   1.000
_cell.angle_alpha   90.00
_cell.angle_beta   90.00
_cell.angle_gamma   90.00
#
_symmetry.space_group_name_H-M   'P 1'
#
loop_
_entity.id
_entity.type
_entity.pdbx_description
1 polymer ?
#
loop_
_entity_poly.entity_id
_entity_poly.type
_entity_poly.pdbx_seq_one_letter_code
_entity_poly.pdbx_strand_id
1 'polypeptide(L)'
;MKVLPIAIACMSISWAASPAFSQDARTDLQQLFAEERAFLWRMDPLTATGDGVHDYDDRLPSVTPAAQEQRVAADQGFLQRLRAIDRGALTAQDQVSYDLFDFMVSQRLALAQHREWRAPLNSDSGFHADVLLMHEVANPRSTADYERYIARLEDLPRYFDENIANMRQGMRDGFTLPAEILEGISRIVAAEQFKKPEDCPLYRPFAHFPTTVPEADHARLATAGRSAIERSVIPAYSRFQEFFEREYRPQARHTIGASELPGGRAYYADLVRYFTTLPDATPEQVHQTGLAEVARIRSEMEAIVRELGFKGSFAEFLTFLRTDPQFYARTPQQLLREAAWITKEIDGQMPAFFGRLPRTPFTVKPVPDQLAPNYTGGRYNPGALGGAGEYWVNTYALDKRPLYVLPSLTLHEAVPGHHLQGALARELENVPRFRLNFYPHAFGEGWGLYSERLGEEMGVYHTPYQHFGRLTYEMWRACRLVVDTGMHWKGWTRQQALDYLAANTALSTHEIRTEVDRYIAWPGQALAYKIGELKIVELRRRAEKALGTRFDIRAFHDAVLENGGVTLPVLERKVEAFIAR
;
A
#
# COMPACT_ATOMS: atom_id res chain seq x y z
N MET A 1 -67.84 4.59 59.01
CA MET A 1 -67.27 4.40 57.64
C MET A 1 -66.22 5.46 57.44
N LYS A 2 -64.94 5.10 57.56
CA LYS A 2 -63.78 6.01 57.32
C LYS A 2 -63.21 5.68 55.96
N VAL A 3 -63.21 6.65 55.05
CA VAL A 3 -62.64 6.52 53.74
C VAL A 3 -61.15 6.96 53.81
N LEU A 4 -60.21 6.08 53.45
CA LEU A 4 -58.78 6.35 53.32
C LEU A 4 -58.53 6.89 51.90
N PRO A 5 -57.70 7.94 51.72
CA PRO A 5 -57.27 8.36 50.39
C PRO A 5 -56.06 7.55 49.92
N ILE A 6 -56.11 7.03 48.68
CA ILE A 6 -55.00 6.38 47.95
C ILE A 6 -54.11 7.51 47.43
N ALA A 7 -52.83 7.49 47.85
CA ALA A 7 -51.80 8.37 47.29
C ALA A 7 -51.21 7.70 46.02
N ILE A 8 -51.38 8.35 44.87
CA ILE A 8 -50.74 7.97 43.61
C ILE A 8 -49.34 8.59 43.59
N ALA A 9 -48.31 7.75 43.70
CA ALA A 9 -46.91 8.17 43.50
C ALA A 9 -46.62 8.28 42.00
N CYS A 10 -46.49 9.52 41.50
CA CYS A 10 -45.94 9.77 40.17
C CYS A 10 -44.42 9.46 40.15
N MET A 11 -44.02 8.33 39.55
CA MET A 11 -42.64 8.10 39.17
C MET A 11 -42.29 8.99 37.98
N SER A 12 -41.51 10.02 38.21
CA SER A 12 -40.87 10.79 37.15
C SER A 12 -39.74 9.95 36.51
N ILE A 13 -39.98 9.42 35.31
CA ILE A 13 -38.95 8.80 34.48
C ILE A 13 -38.09 9.95 33.92
N SER A 14 -36.88 10.11 34.46
CA SER A 14 -35.86 10.99 33.89
C SER A 14 -35.38 10.36 32.59
N TRP A 15 -35.83 10.91 31.47
CA TRP A 15 -35.21 10.63 30.19
C TRP A 15 -33.85 11.30 30.22
N ALA A 16 -32.76 10.49 30.30
CA ALA A 16 -31.44 10.94 30.00
C ALA A 16 -31.43 11.36 28.51
N ALA A 17 -31.33 12.66 28.27
CA ALA A 17 -31.17 13.19 26.93
C ALA A 17 -29.89 12.58 26.33
N SER A 18 -30.04 11.80 25.29
CA SER A 18 -28.89 11.43 24.45
C SER A 18 -28.20 12.72 24.00
N PRO A 19 -26.86 12.78 23.99
CA PRO A 19 -26.17 13.99 23.53
C PRO A 19 -26.66 14.31 22.12
N ALA A 20 -27.26 15.47 21.92
CA ALA A 20 -27.67 15.93 20.61
C ALA A 20 -26.40 16.20 19.82
N PHE A 21 -26.13 15.34 18.84
CA PHE A 21 -25.07 15.59 17.85
C PHE A 21 -25.41 16.90 17.13
N SER A 22 -24.44 17.82 17.09
CA SER A 22 -24.65 19.10 16.42
C SER A 22 -24.71 18.85 14.91
N GLN A 23 -25.85 19.16 14.31
CA GLN A 23 -26.04 19.10 12.87
C GLN A 23 -25.05 20.04 12.16
N ASP A 24 -24.64 21.12 12.80
CA ASP A 24 -23.66 22.10 12.32
C ASP A 24 -22.26 21.46 12.22
N ALA A 25 -21.77 20.80 13.28
CA ALA A 25 -20.43 20.16 13.28
C ALA A 25 -20.29 19.09 12.18
N ARG A 26 -21.33 18.30 11.94
CA ARG A 26 -21.34 17.30 10.86
C ARG A 26 -21.35 17.97 9.49
N THR A 27 -22.14 19.01 9.31
CA THR A 27 -22.21 19.75 8.04
C THR A 27 -20.87 20.39 7.72
N ASP A 28 -20.23 21.05 8.71
CA ASP A 28 -18.92 21.67 8.57
C ASP A 28 -17.85 20.64 8.19
N LEU A 29 -17.89 19.46 8.83
CA LEU A 29 -16.96 18.37 8.51
C LEU A 29 -17.13 17.85 7.07
N GLN A 30 -18.36 17.63 6.63
CA GLN A 30 -18.65 17.15 5.27
C GLN A 30 -18.26 18.20 4.23
N GLN A 31 -18.53 19.48 4.50
CA GLN A 31 -18.10 20.56 3.62
C GLN A 31 -16.58 20.64 3.52
N LEU A 32 -15.87 20.50 4.64
CA LEU A 32 -14.41 20.48 4.67
C LEU A 32 -13.83 19.36 3.78
N PHE A 33 -14.38 18.15 3.89
CA PHE A 33 -13.96 17.02 3.04
C PHE A 33 -14.24 17.26 1.56
N ALA A 34 -15.39 17.85 1.23
CA ALA A 34 -15.75 18.16 -0.15
C ALA A 34 -14.80 19.22 -0.75
N GLU A 35 -14.46 20.25 0.00
CA GLU A 35 -13.57 21.32 -0.43
C GLU A 35 -12.11 20.83 -0.60
N GLU A 36 -11.61 20.02 0.34
CA GLU A 36 -10.30 19.38 0.21
C GLU A 36 -10.25 18.49 -1.04
N ARG A 37 -11.29 17.69 -1.26
CA ARG A 37 -11.34 16.82 -2.44
C ARG A 37 -11.38 17.62 -3.74
N ALA A 38 -12.17 18.68 -3.80
CA ALA A 38 -12.21 19.58 -4.95
C ALA A 38 -10.87 20.30 -5.17
N PHE A 39 -10.16 20.65 -4.10
CA PHE A 39 -8.80 21.20 -4.18
C PHE A 39 -7.84 20.14 -4.75
N LEU A 40 -7.86 18.91 -4.21
CA LEU A 40 -7.01 17.81 -4.68
C LEU A 40 -7.22 17.52 -6.17
N TRP A 41 -8.45 17.48 -6.66
CA TRP A 41 -8.74 17.27 -8.09
C TRP A 41 -8.10 18.34 -8.99
N ARG A 42 -8.10 19.60 -8.55
CA ARG A 42 -7.44 20.68 -9.30
C ARG A 42 -5.92 20.56 -9.29
N MET A 43 -5.35 20.12 -8.17
CA MET A 43 -3.90 19.99 -8.01
C MET A 43 -3.35 18.68 -8.57
N ASP A 44 -4.20 17.65 -8.69
CA ASP A 44 -3.85 16.34 -9.24
C ASP A 44 -4.92 15.83 -10.21
N PRO A 45 -4.84 16.24 -11.47
CA PRO A 45 -5.75 15.81 -12.53
C PRO A 45 -5.82 14.29 -12.75
N LEU A 46 -4.74 13.54 -12.45
CA LEU A 46 -4.76 12.08 -12.57
C LEU A 46 -5.64 11.44 -11.50
N THR A 47 -5.55 11.92 -10.27
CA THR A 47 -6.47 11.52 -9.19
C THR A 47 -7.92 11.90 -9.52
N ALA A 48 -8.16 13.07 -10.12
CA ALA A 48 -9.51 13.47 -10.56
C ALA A 48 -10.09 12.47 -11.57
N THR A 49 -9.32 12.11 -12.60
CA THR A 49 -9.73 11.11 -13.61
C THR A 49 -10.04 9.76 -12.96
N GLY A 50 -9.19 9.28 -12.05
CA GLY A 50 -9.41 8.03 -11.31
C GLY A 50 -10.67 8.05 -10.43
N ASP A 51 -11.07 9.23 -9.96
CA ASP A 51 -12.32 9.45 -9.22
C ASP A 51 -13.56 9.62 -10.13
N GLY A 52 -13.38 9.62 -11.45
CA GLY A 52 -14.43 9.85 -12.43
C GLY A 52 -14.81 11.32 -12.61
N VAL A 53 -13.90 12.25 -12.26
CA VAL A 53 -14.05 13.70 -12.48
C VAL A 53 -13.20 14.08 -13.70
N HIS A 54 -13.87 14.42 -14.80
CA HIS A 54 -13.27 14.58 -16.12
C HIS A 54 -12.98 16.03 -16.51
N ASP A 55 -13.20 16.99 -15.61
CA ASP A 55 -13.00 18.43 -15.88
C ASP A 55 -11.53 18.79 -16.07
N TYR A 56 -10.62 17.91 -15.68
CA TYR A 56 -9.16 18.12 -15.70
C TYR A 56 -8.41 17.13 -16.60
N ASP A 57 -9.12 16.41 -17.47
CA ASP A 57 -8.54 15.33 -18.30
C ASP A 57 -7.62 15.86 -19.42
N ASP A 58 -7.54 17.18 -19.58
CA ASP A 58 -6.73 17.88 -20.57
C ASP A 58 -5.29 18.18 -20.11
N ARG A 59 -4.95 17.89 -18.85
CA ARG A 59 -3.66 18.29 -18.25
C ARG A 59 -3.10 17.29 -17.27
N LEU A 60 -1.81 17.46 -16.94
CA LEU A 60 -1.08 16.76 -15.87
C LEU A 60 -0.91 17.68 -14.65
N PRO A 61 -0.59 17.13 -13.46
CA PRO A 61 -0.35 17.95 -12.27
C PRO A 61 0.85 18.90 -12.48
N SER A 62 0.83 20.08 -11.86
CA SER A 62 2.05 20.85 -11.67
C SER A 62 2.78 20.37 -10.42
N VAL A 63 4.08 20.16 -10.55
CA VAL A 63 4.98 19.69 -9.47
C VAL A 63 6.05 20.71 -9.11
N THR A 64 5.90 21.95 -9.59
CA THR A 64 6.82 23.06 -9.27
C THR A 64 6.88 23.33 -7.76
N PRO A 65 7.97 23.93 -7.25
CA PRO A 65 8.05 24.37 -5.85
C PRO A 65 6.86 25.24 -5.42
N ALA A 66 6.40 26.15 -6.29
CA ALA A 66 5.22 27.01 -6.01
C ALA A 66 3.93 26.17 -5.86
N ALA A 67 3.74 25.14 -6.70
CA ALA A 67 2.60 24.21 -6.55
C ALA A 67 2.68 23.41 -5.24
N GLN A 68 3.88 23.02 -4.82
CA GLN A 68 4.07 22.33 -3.52
C GLN A 68 3.76 23.28 -2.34
N GLU A 69 4.20 24.53 -2.39
CA GLU A 69 3.88 25.56 -1.39
C GLU A 69 2.36 25.82 -1.31
N GLN A 70 1.69 25.86 -2.45
CA GLN A 70 0.22 25.97 -2.50
C GLN A 70 -0.48 24.81 -1.81
N ARG A 71 0.00 23.57 -2.01
CA ARG A 71 -0.51 22.37 -1.32
C ARG A 71 -0.34 22.48 0.20
N VAL A 72 0.87 22.87 0.64
CA VAL A 72 1.17 23.07 2.07
C VAL A 72 0.25 24.11 2.69
N ALA A 73 0.08 25.25 2.04
CA ALA A 73 -0.80 26.32 2.56
C ALA A 73 -2.28 25.87 2.66
N ALA A 74 -2.75 25.12 1.66
CA ALA A 74 -4.10 24.56 1.69
C ALA A 74 -4.26 23.52 2.82
N ASP A 75 -3.31 22.61 2.98
CA ASP A 75 -3.32 21.59 4.05
C ASP A 75 -3.31 22.23 5.45
N GLN A 76 -2.53 23.31 5.65
CA GLN A 76 -2.57 24.10 6.90
C GLN A 76 -3.95 24.67 7.17
N GLY A 77 -4.61 25.24 6.15
CA GLY A 77 -5.97 25.75 6.26
C GLY A 77 -7.00 24.67 6.55
N PHE A 78 -6.92 23.52 5.89
CA PHE A 78 -7.80 22.38 6.15
C PHE A 78 -7.63 21.84 7.56
N LEU A 79 -6.39 21.67 8.03
CA LEU A 79 -6.11 21.18 9.37
C LEU A 79 -6.60 22.15 10.46
N GLN A 80 -6.41 23.46 10.26
CA GLN A 80 -6.91 24.48 11.18
C GLN A 80 -8.45 24.42 11.28
N ARG A 81 -9.14 24.33 10.16
CA ARG A 81 -10.61 24.23 10.12
C ARG A 81 -11.12 22.94 10.74
N LEU A 82 -10.47 21.80 10.44
CA LEU A 82 -10.81 20.53 11.07
C LEU A 82 -10.77 20.62 12.60
N ARG A 83 -9.69 21.18 13.14
CA ARG A 83 -9.48 21.29 14.59
C ARG A 83 -10.39 22.30 15.28
N ALA A 84 -11.07 23.15 14.52
CA ALA A 84 -12.11 24.03 15.02
C ALA A 84 -13.48 23.32 15.18
N ILE A 85 -13.66 22.15 14.54
CA ILE A 85 -14.89 21.36 14.68
C ILE A 85 -14.85 20.58 16.00
N ASP A 86 -15.93 20.67 16.80
CA ASP A 86 -16.06 19.87 18.01
C ASP A 86 -16.23 18.38 17.67
N ARG A 87 -15.14 17.62 17.81
CA ARG A 87 -15.13 16.18 17.58
C ARG A 87 -16.13 15.44 18.48
N GLY A 88 -16.39 15.93 19.71
CA GLY A 88 -17.31 15.31 20.66
C GLY A 88 -18.76 15.40 20.21
N ALA A 89 -19.12 16.40 19.39
CA ALA A 89 -20.43 16.56 18.80
C ALA A 89 -20.70 15.72 17.56
N LEU A 90 -19.70 14.93 17.08
CA LEU A 90 -19.80 14.07 15.91
C LEU A 90 -20.27 12.65 16.26
N THR A 91 -20.92 11.97 15.30
CA THR A 91 -21.23 10.54 15.42
C THR A 91 -19.95 9.70 15.48
N ALA A 92 -20.02 8.49 16.02
CA ALA A 92 -18.85 7.58 16.07
C ALA A 92 -18.22 7.36 14.68
N GLN A 93 -19.03 7.29 13.61
CA GLN A 93 -18.57 7.14 12.23
C GLN A 93 -17.87 8.41 11.73
N ASP A 94 -18.42 9.58 12.03
CA ASP A 94 -17.83 10.86 11.64
C ASP A 94 -16.54 11.14 12.44
N GLN A 95 -16.46 10.71 13.71
CA GLN A 95 -15.23 10.77 14.52
C GLN A 95 -14.09 9.95 13.89
N VAL A 96 -14.39 8.76 13.36
CA VAL A 96 -13.39 7.98 12.60
C VAL A 96 -12.91 8.76 11.38
N SER A 97 -13.83 9.35 10.61
CA SER A 97 -13.47 10.15 9.42
C SER A 97 -12.64 11.39 9.80
N TYR A 98 -13.00 12.06 10.90
CA TYR A 98 -12.25 13.19 11.47
C TYR A 98 -10.80 12.77 11.82
N ASP A 99 -10.63 11.69 12.58
CA ASP A 99 -9.33 11.22 13.03
C ASP A 99 -8.42 10.79 11.87
N LEU A 100 -8.98 10.12 10.85
CA LEU A 100 -8.24 9.71 9.66
C LEU A 100 -7.83 10.91 8.80
N PHE A 101 -8.69 11.92 8.70
CA PHE A 101 -8.37 13.14 7.97
C PHE A 101 -7.31 13.97 8.71
N ASP A 102 -7.40 14.12 10.04
CA ASP A 102 -6.36 14.77 10.86
C ASP A 102 -5.01 14.08 10.67
N PHE A 103 -4.97 12.75 10.75
CA PHE A 103 -3.75 11.99 10.49
C PHE A 103 -3.20 12.25 9.08
N MET A 104 -4.04 12.11 8.05
CA MET A 104 -3.64 12.26 6.66
C MET A 104 -3.03 13.64 6.38
N VAL A 105 -3.72 14.72 6.80
CA VAL A 105 -3.26 16.09 6.55
C VAL A 105 -2.05 16.43 7.41
N SER A 106 -2.03 16.00 8.68
CA SER A 106 -0.88 16.20 9.57
C SER A 106 0.38 15.52 9.05
N GLN A 107 0.27 14.31 8.49
CA GLN A 107 1.41 13.59 7.92
C GLN A 107 1.87 14.23 6.59
N ARG A 108 0.95 14.68 5.73
CA ARG A 108 1.32 15.45 4.52
C ARG A 108 2.13 16.68 4.88
N LEU A 109 1.73 17.43 5.91
CA LEU A 109 2.46 18.60 6.39
C LEU A 109 3.82 18.25 7.00
N ALA A 110 3.90 17.17 7.78
CA ALA A 110 5.16 16.71 8.35
C ALA A 110 6.17 16.29 7.27
N LEU A 111 5.73 15.54 6.26
CA LEU A 111 6.61 15.09 5.16
C LEU A 111 6.96 16.22 4.19
N ALA A 112 6.06 17.15 3.93
CA ALA A 112 6.31 18.31 3.05
C ALA A 112 7.51 19.16 3.49
N GLN A 113 7.82 19.20 4.81
CA GLN A 113 9.00 19.89 5.34
C GLN A 113 10.32 19.35 4.75
N HIS A 114 10.34 18.06 4.40
CA HIS A 114 11.53 17.38 3.87
C HIS A 114 11.69 17.54 2.35
N ARG A 115 10.66 18.07 1.66
CA ARG A 115 10.68 18.35 0.22
C ARG A 115 11.07 17.12 -0.60
N GLU A 116 10.40 15.98 -0.35
CA GLU A 116 10.63 14.69 -1.03
C GLU A 116 10.46 14.78 -2.55
N TRP A 117 9.65 15.73 -3.05
CA TRP A 117 9.45 16.00 -4.47
C TRP A 117 10.75 16.29 -5.25
N ARG A 118 11.90 16.49 -4.56
CA ARG A 118 13.22 16.60 -5.18
C ARG A 118 13.80 15.27 -5.66
N ALA A 119 13.24 14.14 -5.25
CA ALA A 119 13.66 12.80 -5.70
C ALA A 119 12.42 11.94 -6.02
N PRO A 120 11.65 12.30 -7.09
CA PRO A 120 10.35 11.69 -7.41
C PRO A 120 10.50 10.32 -8.12
N LEU A 121 11.40 9.49 -7.63
CA LEU A 121 11.72 8.15 -8.15
C LEU A 121 11.76 7.14 -7.01
N ASN A 122 11.44 5.88 -7.34
CA ASN A 122 11.60 4.73 -6.46
C ASN A 122 12.36 3.62 -7.22
N SER A 123 12.63 2.48 -6.60
CA SER A 123 13.36 1.36 -7.22
C SER A 123 12.64 0.76 -8.44
N ASP A 124 11.32 0.83 -8.48
CA ASP A 124 10.45 0.19 -9.48
C ASP A 124 9.33 1.11 -10.01
N SER A 125 9.29 2.38 -9.55
CA SER A 125 8.24 3.34 -9.87
C SER A 125 8.79 4.78 -9.90
N GLY A 126 7.95 5.73 -10.25
CA GLY A 126 8.28 7.14 -10.31
C GLY A 126 7.43 7.85 -11.35
N PHE A 127 7.49 9.17 -11.38
CA PHE A 127 6.64 10.00 -12.24
C PHE A 127 6.62 9.54 -13.71
N HIS A 128 7.75 9.03 -14.23
CA HIS A 128 7.89 8.58 -15.62
C HIS A 128 7.17 7.25 -15.88
N ALA A 129 7.22 6.30 -14.93
CA ALA A 129 6.56 4.99 -15.03
C ALA A 129 5.05 5.12 -14.72
N ASP A 130 4.71 5.91 -13.69
CA ASP A 130 3.32 6.06 -13.23
C ASP A 130 2.44 6.71 -14.29
N VAL A 131 2.96 7.70 -15.03
CA VAL A 131 2.21 8.37 -16.08
C VAL A 131 1.88 7.45 -17.26
N LEU A 132 2.65 6.39 -17.48
CA LEU A 132 2.34 5.39 -18.52
C LEU A 132 1.05 4.61 -18.21
N LEU A 133 0.65 4.53 -16.95
CA LEU A 133 -0.58 3.85 -16.53
C LEU A 133 -1.84 4.72 -16.73
N MET A 134 -1.72 5.99 -17.07
CA MET A 134 -2.88 6.87 -17.21
C MET A 134 -3.86 6.41 -18.31
N HIS A 135 -3.40 5.61 -19.29
CA HIS A 135 -4.26 5.04 -20.31
C HIS A 135 -5.28 4.02 -19.76
N GLU A 136 -4.98 3.41 -18.62
CA GLU A 136 -5.87 2.43 -17.97
C GLU A 136 -7.04 3.10 -17.26
N VAL A 137 -6.83 4.32 -16.73
CA VAL A 137 -7.85 5.08 -16.00
C VAL A 137 -8.58 6.10 -16.88
N ALA A 138 -7.94 6.63 -17.91
CA ALA A 138 -8.52 7.65 -18.79
C ALA A 138 -9.76 7.14 -19.55
N ASN A 139 -9.72 5.89 -20.06
CA ASN A 139 -10.82 5.17 -20.72
C ASN A 139 -11.77 6.07 -21.54
N PRO A 140 -11.28 6.81 -22.57
CA PRO A 140 -12.06 7.79 -23.30
C PRO A 140 -13.24 7.14 -24.06
N ARG A 141 -14.44 7.76 -23.96
CA ARG A 141 -15.70 7.23 -24.46
C ARG A 141 -16.38 8.12 -25.51
N SER A 142 -15.89 9.32 -25.72
CA SER A 142 -16.41 10.29 -26.70
C SER A 142 -15.28 10.96 -27.46
N THR A 143 -15.57 11.59 -28.59
CA THR A 143 -14.63 12.42 -29.34
C THR A 143 -13.95 13.45 -28.45
N ALA A 144 -14.71 14.13 -27.59
CA ALA A 144 -14.20 15.14 -26.66
C ALA A 144 -13.25 14.54 -25.61
N ASP A 145 -13.48 13.30 -25.14
CA ASP A 145 -12.58 12.64 -24.21
C ASP A 145 -11.23 12.33 -24.87
N TYR A 146 -11.23 11.87 -26.12
CA TYR A 146 -10.01 11.67 -26.89
C TYR A 146 -9.25 12.98 -27.12
N GLU A 147 -9.95 14.08 -27.40
CA GLU A 147 -9.33 15.39 -27.57
C GLU A 147 -8.68 15.88 -26.27
N ARG A 148 -9.35 15.71 -25.12
CA ARG A 148 -8.74 15.99 -23.81
C ARG A 148 -7.54 15.07 -23.52
N TYR A 149 -7.63 13.79 -23.83
CA TYR A 149 -6.53 12.86 -23.67
C TYR A 149 -5.32 13.26 -24.53
N ILE A 150 -5.55 13.67 -25.78
CA ILE A 150 -4.49 14.20 -26.67
C ILE A 150 -3.84 15.46 -26.05
N ALA A 151 -4.63 16.41 -25.55
CA ALA A 151 -4.10 17.60 -24.87
C ALA A 151 -3.23 17.22 -23.65
N ARG A 152 -3.64 16.22 -22.87
CA ARG A 152 -2.84 15.68 -21.76
C ARG A 152 -1.53 15.04 -22.22
N LEU A 153 -1.50 14.35 -23.36
CA LEU A 153 -0.26 13.84 -23.96
C LEU A 153 0.67 14.98 -24.39
N GLU A 154 0.11 16.06 -24.92
CA GLU A 154 0.87 17.26 -25.32
C GLU A 154 1.41 18.06 -24.11
N ASP A 155 0.83 17.91 -22.92
CA ASP A 155 1.30 18.50 -21.66
C ASP A 155 2.46 17.73 -20.99
N LEU A 156 2.73 16.50 -21.44
CA LEU A 156 3.74 15.62 -20.84
C LEU A 156 5.16 16.22 -20.82
N PRO A 157 5.63 16.96 -21.85
CA PRO A 157 6.93 17.65 -21.80
C PRO A 157 7.07 18.62 -20.62
N ARG A 158 6.04 19.43 -20.31
CA ARG A 158 6.06 20.35 -19.16
C ARG A 158 6.18 19.57 -17.85
N TYR A 159 5.40 18.51 -17.67
CA TYR A 159 5.42 17.67 -16.47
C TYR A 159 6.79 17.02 -16.25
N PHE A 160 7.43 16.53 -17.32
CA PHE A 160 8.78 15.97 -17.25
C PHE A 160 9.82 17.05 -16.92
N ASP A 161 9.75 18.20 -17.56
CA ASP A 161 10.71 19.30 -17.35
C ASP A 161 10.61 19.84 -15.91
N GLU A 162 9.41 19.93 -15.33
CA GLU A 162 9.21 20.30 -13.91
C GLU A 162 9.84 19.25 -12.95
N ASN A 163 9.66 17.95 -13.21
CA ASN A 163 10.29 16.89 -12.42
C ASN A 163 11.82 16.91 -12.55
N ILE A 164 12.36 17.08 -13.75
CA ILE A 164 13.81 17.24 -13.99
C ILE A 164 14.35 18.45 -13.23
N ALA A 165 13.65 19.58 -13.23
CA ALA A 165 14.04 20.77 -12.48
C ALA A 165 14.08 20.52 -10.97
N ASN A 166 13.09 19.78 -10.45
CA ASN A 166 13.03 19.34 -9.05
C ASN A 166 14.20 18.41 -8.70
N MET A 167 14.52 17.45 -9.56
CA MET A 167 15.65 16.54 -9.36
C MET A 167 16.99 17.30 -9.39
N ARG A 168 17.14 18.29 -10.29
CA ARG A 168 18.30 19.19 -10.28
C ARG A 168 18.40 20.00 -8.99
N GLN A 169 17.27 20.42 -8.41
CA GLN A 169 17.26 21.03 -7.08
C GLN A 169 17.72 20.04 -6.02
N GLY A 170 17.24 18.79 -6.09
CA GLY A 170 17.70 17.72 -5.20
C GLY A 170 19.21 17.50 -5.25
N MET A 171 19.79 17.47 -6.45
CA MET A 171 21.24 17.35 -6.63
C MET A 171 22.01 18.50 -5.94
N ARG A 172 21.55 19.76 -6.12
CA ARG A 172 22.16 20.93 -5.45
C ARG A 172 22.05 20.87 -3.92
N ASP A 173 20.94 20.34 -3.42
CA ASP A 173 20.64 20.24 -2.00
C ASP A 173 21.23 18.98 -1.34
N GLY A 174 21.87 18.08 -2.10
CA GLY A 174 22.35 16.77 -1.62
C GLY A 174 21.21 15.77 -1.29
N PHE A 175 20.03 16.00 -1.85
CA PHE A 175 18.86 15.12 -1.68
C PHE A 175 18.64 14.30 -2.95
N THR A 176 19.39 13.21 -3.10
CA THR A 176 19.33 12.29 -4.24
C THR A 176 19.10 10.86 -3.78
N LEU A 177 18.67 9.99 -4.70
CA LEU A 177 18.70 8.55 -4.45
C LEU A 177 20.15 8.05 -4.35
N PRO A 178 20.39 6.93 -3.64
CA PRO A 178 21.70 6.28 -3.58
C PRO A 178 22.12 5.68 -4.92
N ALA A 179 23.41 5.80 -5.26
CA ALA A 179 24.00 5.25 -6.47
C ALA A 179 23.78 3.73 -6.64
N GLU A 180 23.77 3.00 -5.51
CA GLU A 180 23.63 1.54 -5.45
C GLU A 180 22.35 1.02 -6.12
N ILE A 181 21.25 1.78 -6.10
CA ILE A 181 19.96 1.34 -6.67
C ILE A 181 19.71 1.88 -8.06
N LEU A 182 20.51 2.84 -8.55
CA LEU A 182 20.24 3.53 -9.82
C LEU A 182 20.43 2.65 -11.05
N GLU A 183 21.19 1.55 -10.96
CA GLU A 183 21.33 0.60 -12.07
C GLU A 183 19.99 -0.07 -12.42
N GLY A 184 19.17 -0.39 -11.42
CA GLY A 184 17.81 -0.92 -11.62
C GLY A 184 16.91 0.10 -12.31
N ILE A 185 16.92 1.34 -11.83
CA ILE A 185 16.14 2.46 -12.38
C ILE A 185 16.59 2.77 -13.82
N SER A 186 17.90 2.78 -14.08
CA SER A 186 18.45 2.98 -15.43
C SER A 186 17.88 2.00 -16.45
N ARG A 187 17.73 0.73 -16.08
CA ARG A 187 17.11 -0.29 -16.95
C ARG A 187 15.63 0.00 -17.23
N ILE A 188 14.89 0.48 -16.26
CA ILE A 188 13.48 0.86 -16.45
C ILE A 188 13.40 2.06 -17.41
N VAL A 189 14.17 3.12 -17.14
CA VAL A 189 14.23 4.32 -17.98
C VAL A 189 14.64 3.98 -19.41
N ALA A 190 15.59 3.05 -19.60
CA ALA A 190 16.01 2.58 -20.93
C ALA A 190 14.91 1.77 -21.64
N ALA A 191 14.11 0.99 -20.91
CA ALA A 191 13.00 0.22 -21.48
C ALA A 191 11.83 1.12 -21.93
N GLU A 192 11.73 2.33 -21.38
CA GLU A 192 10.72 3.34 -21.75
C GLU A 192 11.11 4.19 -22.98
N GLN A 193 12.18 3.84 -23.71
CA GLN A 193 12.59 4.53 -24.94
C GLN A 193 11.81 3.98 -26.13
N PHE A 194 10.65 4.56 -26.39
CA PHE A 194 9.80 4.15 -27.50
C PHE A 194 10.34 4.65 -28.83
N LYS A 195 10.41 3.76 -29.85
CA LYS A 195 10.91 4.12 -31.20
C LYS A 195 9.79 4.65 -32.10
N LYS A 196 8.56 4.26 -31.85
CA LYS A 196 7.37 4.66 -32.59
C LYS A 196 6.18 4.74 -31.65
N PRO A 197 5.14 5.49 -31.97
CA PRO A 197 3.97 5.70 -31.12
C PRO A 197 3.27 4.41 -30.67
N GLU A 198 3.21 3.42 -31.56
CA GLU A 198 2.53 2.14 -31.28
C GLU A 198 3.22 1.30 -30.22
N ASP A 199 4.50 1.52 -29.99
CA ASP A 199 5.28 0.85 -28.94
C ASP A 199 4.97 1.45 -27.55
N CYS A 200 4.43 2.67 -27.50
CA CYS A 200 4.10 3.39 -26.28
C CYS A 200 2.73 2.93 -25.72
N PRO A 201 2.64 2.53 -24.44
CA PRO A 201 1.36 2.16 -23.82
C PRO A 201 0.28 3.23 -23.95
N LEU A 202 0.66 4.52 -23.98
CA LEU A 202 -0.25 5.64 -24.10
C LEU A 202 -0.97 5.70 -25.47
N TYR A 203 -0.52 4.91 -26.46
CA TYR A 203 -1.20 4.79 -27.76
C TYR A 203 -2.39 3.82 -27.71
N ARG A 204 -2.49 2.94 -26.70
CA ARG A 204 -3.52 1.88 -26.64
C ARG A 204 -4.95 2.36 -26.84
N PRO A 205 -5.41 3.53 -26.31
CA PRO A 205 -6.76 4.03 -26.58
C PRO A 205 -7.06 4.27 -28.06
N PHE A 206 -6.04 4.59 -28.87
CA PHE A 206 -6.18 4.86 -30.30
C PHE A 206 -6.12 3.61 -31.19
N ALA A 207 -5.75 2.46 -30.63
CA ALA A 207 -5.72 1.19 -31.36
C ALA A 207 -7.13 0.60 -31.55
N HIS A 208 -8.04 0.85 -30.60
CA HIS A 208 -9.42 0.34 -30.62
C HIS A 208 -10.36 1.36 -30.03
N PHE A 209 -11.20 1.96 -30.87
CA PHE A 209 -12.21 2.92 -30.44
C PHE A 209 -13.47 2.20 -29.94
N PRO A 210 -14.11 2.65 -28.85
CA PRO A 210 -15.41 2.15 -28.43
C PRO A 210 -16.50 2.60 -29.42
N THR A 211 -17.59 1.85 -29.51
CA THR A 211 -18.74 2.15 -30.42
C THR A 211 -19.42 3.48 -30.11
N THR A 212 -19.14 4.08 -28.98
CA THR A 212 -19.66 5.40 -28.58
C THR A 212 -18.94 6.57 -29.27
N VAL A 213 -17.78 6.31 -29.90
CA VAL A 213 -17.04 7.31 -30.69
C VAL A 213 -17.44 7.16 -32.16
N PRO A 214 -17.85 8.24 -32.84
CA PRO A 214 -18.23 8.18 -34.26
C PRO A 214 -17.10 7.66 -35.14
N GLU A 215 -17.38 6.72 -36.06
CA GLU A 215 -16.39 6.13 -36.96
C GLU A 215 -15.69 7.19 -37.82
N ALA A 216 -16.39 8.24 -38.18
CA ALA A 216 -15.85 9.38 -38.95
C ALA A 216 -14.71 10.10 -38.24
N ASP A 217 -14.64 10.03 -36.90
CA ASP A 217 -13.60 10.66 -36.11
C ASP A 217 -12.37 9.75 -35.89
N HIS A 218 -12.48 8.42 -36.06
CA HIS A 218 -11.42 7.46 -35.70
C HIS A 218 -10.08 7.78 -36.37
N ALA A 219 -10.07 8.00 -37.70
CA ALA A 219 -8.85 8.27 -38.43
C ALA A 219 -8.19 9.59 -38.00
N ARG A 220 -8.99 10.63 -37.76
CA ARG A 220 -8.52 11.93 -37.28
C ARG A 220 -7.91 11.82 -35.89
N LEU A 221 -8.61 11.17 -34.96
CA LEU A 221 -8.16 11.01 -33.57
C LEU A 221 -6.91 10.12 -33.49
N ALA A 222 -6.86 9.01 -34.23
CA ALA A 222 -5.68 8.15 -34.29
C ALA A 222 -4.45 8.91 -34.84
N THR A 223 -4.63 9.73 -35.87
CA THR A 223 -3.56 10.55 -36.44
C THR A 223 -3.09 11.62 -35.44
N ALA A 224 -4.02 12.30 -34.76
CA ALA A 224 -3.68 13.30 -33.74
C ALA A 224 -2.98 12.69 -32.53
N GLY A 225 -3.46 11.54 -32.02
CA GLY A 225 -2.83 10.80 -30.91
C GLY A 225 -1.41 10.33 -31.26
N ARG A 226 -1.23 9.76 -32.47
CA ARG A 226 0.11 9.41 -33.00
C ARG A 226 1.04 10.62 -32.99
N SER A 227 0.57 11.74 -33.55
CA SER A 227 1.34 12.97 -33.64
C SER A 227 1.69 13.55 -32.26
N ALA A 228 0.77 13.49 -31.29
CA ALA A 228 1.05 13.93 -29.92
C ALA A 228 2.15 13.06 -29.25
N ILE A 229 2.10 11.74 -29.47
CA ILE A 229 3.14 10.85 -28.93
C ILE A 229 4.49 11.10 -29.59
N GLU A 230 4.54 11.24 -30.91
CA GLU A 230 5.79 11.53 -31.64
C GLU A 230 6.44 12.85 -31.25
N ARG A 231 5.64 13.90 -31.08
CA ARG A 231 6.17 15.25 -30.85
C ARG A 231 6.35 15.61 -29.39
N SER A 232 5.61 14.96 -28.49
CA SER A 232 5.60 15.31 -27.07
C SER A 232 6.11 14.18 -26.18
N VAL A 233 5.53 13.00 -26.25
CA VAL A 233 5.83 11.90 -25.33
C VAL A 233 7.24 11.35 -25.57
N ILE A 234 7.56 10.87 -26.77
CA ILE A 234 8.87 10.28 -27.10
C ILE A 234 10.03 11.24 -26.79
N PRO A 235 9.97 12.53 -27.19
CA PRO A 235 11.04 13.46 -26.85
C PRO A 235 11.17 13.73 -25.34
N ALA A 236 10.07 13.73 -24.57
CA ALA A 236 10.13 13.92 -23.12
C ALA A 236 10.87 12.75 -22.43
N TYR A 237 10.55 11.51 -22.80
CA TYR A 237 11.28 10.33 -22.30
C TYR A 237 12.75 10.33 -22.71
N SER A 238 13.08 10.73 -23.93
CA SER A 238 14.47 10.81 -24.39
C SER A 238 15.27 11.86 -23.61
N ARG A 239 14.67 13.04 -23.34
CA ARG A 239 15.31 14.09 -22.50
C ARG A 239 15.48 13.61 -21.06
N PHE A 240 14.50 12.90 -20.52
CA PHE A 240 14.61 12.35 -19.18
C PHE A 240 15.73 11.31 -19.08
N GLN A 241 15.83 10.39 -20.03
CA GLN A 241 16.94 9.43 -20.09
C GLN A 241 18.30 10.13 -20.16
N GLU A 242 18.45 11.13 -21.05
CA GLU A 242 19.69 11.89 -21.16
C GLU A 242 20.06 12.58 -19.86
N PHE A 243 19.11 13.28 -19.22
CA PHE A 243 19.29 13.89 -17.91
C PHE A 243 19.68 12.85 -16.85
N PHE A 244 18.93 11.74 -16.75
CA PHE A 244 19.16 10.71 -15.75
C PHE A 244 20.55 10.10 -15.86
N GLU A 245 20.97 9.71 -17.07
CA GLU A 245 22.25 9.04 -17.29
C GLU A 245 23.46 10.00 -17.23
N ARG A 246 23.32 11.22 -17.74
CA ARG A 246 24.46 12.14 -17.86
C ARG A 246 24.61 13.14 -16.73
N GLU A 247 23.51 13.49 -16.05
CA GLU A 247 23.53 14.48 -14.97
C GLU A 247 23.25 13.83 -13.61
N TYR A 248 22.16 13.08 -13.46
CA TYR A 248 21.68 12.60 -12.17
C TYR A 248 22.54 11.45 -11.60
N ARG A 249 22.71 10.36 -12.37
CA ARG A 249 23.51 9.20 -11.93
C ARG A 249 24.92 9.54 -11.47
N PRO A 250 25.71 10.36 -12.20
CA PRO A 250 27.07 10.71 -11.79
C PRO A 250 27.15 11.52 -10.50
N GLN A 251 26.06 12.18 -10.09
CA GLN A 251 25.99 13.04 -8.91
C GLN A 251 25.14 12.41 -7.77
N ALA A 252 24.73 11.16 -7.95
CA ALA A 252 24.01 10.44 -6.90
C ALA A 252 24.88 10.22 -5.66
N ARG A 253 24.25 10.27 -4.49
CA ARG A 253 24.96 10.02 -3.23
C ARG A 253 25.43 8.56 -3.13
N HIS A 254 26.56 8.34 -2.45
CA HIS A 254 27.12 7.00 -2.21
C HIS A 254 26.68 6.40 -0.87
N THR A 255 26.02 7.17 -0.02
CA THR A 255 25.46 6.67 1.24
C THR A 255 24.03 6.18 0.98
N ILE A 256 23.60 5.13 1.69
CA ILE A 256 22.27 4.53 1.48
C ILE A 256 21.24 4.98 2.53
N GLY A 257 21.70 5.39 3.72
CA GLY A 257 20.81 5.75 4.82
C GLY A 257 20.02 7.02 4.57
N ALA A 258 18.72 7.01 4.88
CA ALA A 258 17.90 8.23 4.86
C ALA A 258 18.39 9.26 5.89
N SER A 259 18.92 8.80 7.04
CA SER A 259 19.50 9.67 8.07
C SER A 259 20.73 10.48 7.61
N GLU A 260 21.33 10.10 6.50
CA GLU A 260 22.52 10.77 5.93
C GLU A 260 22.15 11.88 4.93
N LEU A 261 20.86 12.00 4.60
CA LEU A 261 20.33 13.14 3.85
C LEU A 261 20.37 14.42 4.72
N PRO A 262 20.42 15.62 4.13
CA PRO A 262 20.22 16.87 4.87
C PRO A 262 18.89 16.86 5.63
N GLY A 263 18.97 16.95 6.98
CA GLY A 263 17.79 16.79 7.85
C GLY A 263 17.27 15.35 7.95
N GLY A 264 18.02 14.37 7.46
CA GLY A 264 17.61 13.00 7.22
C GLY A 264 17.18 12.21 8.46
N ARG A 265 17.75 12.51 9.67
CA ARG A 265 17.28 11.85 10.90
C ARG A 265 15.84 12.25 11.25
N ALA A 266 15.48 13.52 11.12
CA ALA A 266 14.11 13.98 11.31
C ALA A 266 13.19 13.39 10.23
N TYR A 267 13.64 13.40 8.98
CA TYR A 267 12.93 12.80 7.85
C TYR A 267 12.61 11.32 8.09
N TYR A 268 13.59 10.50 8.44
CA TYR A 268 13.36 9.08 8.71
C TYR A 268 12.46 8.84 9.92
N ALA A 269 12.58 9.65 10.97
CA ALA A 269 11.69 9.56 12.12
C ALA A 269 10.23 9.89 11.76
N ASP A 270 9.99 10.87 10.86
CA ASP A 270 8.65 11.17 10.34
C ASP A 270 8.10 10.03 9.48
N LEU A 271 8.94 9.42 8.63
CA LEU A 271 8.56 8.23 7.85
C LEU A 271 8.18 7.04 8.74
N VAL A 272 8.92 6.80 9.83
CA VAL A 272 8.58 5.74 10.81
C VAL A 272 7.18 5.99 11.38
N ARG A 273 6.86 7.21 11.81
CA ARG A 273 5.52 7.56 12.32
C ARG A 273 4.43 7.45 11.25
N TYR A 274 4.74 7.88 10.04
CA TYR A 274 3.80 7.78 8.92
C TYR A 274 3.45 6.32 8.61
N PHE A 275 4.45 5.48 8.36
CA PHE A 275 4.24 4.10 7.93
C PHE A 275 3.71 3.18 9.03
N THR A 276 4.07 3.43 10.29
CA THR A 276 3.52 2.68 11.43
C THR A 276 2.18 3.24 11.91
N THR A 277 1.83 4.47 11.53
CA THR A 277 0.68 5.24 12.06
C THR A 277 0.71 5.45 13.57
N LEU A 278 1.84 5.22 14.23
CA LEU A 278 2.04 5.39 15.66
C LEU A 278 2.76 6.72 15.94
N PRO A 279 2.12 7.69 16.63
CA PRO A 279 2.69 9.03 16.80
C PRO A 279 4.00 9.04 17.60
N ASP A 280 4.16 8.09 18.52
CA ASP A 280 5.31 8.01 19.42
C ASP A 280 6.35 6.96 18.99
N ALA A 281 6.19 6.35 17.81
CA ALA A 281 7.14 5.36 17.31
C ALA A 281 8.50 6.01 17.01
N THR A 282 9.56 5.38 17.51
CA THR A 282 10.94 5.78 17.24
C THR A 282 11.68 4.68 16.47
N PRO A 283 12.65 5.05 15.60
CA PRO A 283 13.48 4.07 14.90
C PRO A 283 14.15 3.06 15.83
N GLU A 284 14.59 3.50 17.01
CA GLU A 284 15.24 2.62 18.00
C GLU A 284 14.27 1.58 18.56
N GLN A 285 13.07 1.98 18.98
CA GLN A 285 12.06 1.05 19.49
C GLN A 285 11.66 0.01 18.43
N VAL A 286 11.49 0.46 17.17
CA VAL A 286 11.17 -0.44 16.06
C VAL A 286 12.29 -1.44 15.81
N HIS A 287 13.56 -0.99 15.85
CA HIS A 287 14.72 -1.86 15.71
C HIS A 287 14.77 -2.95 16.81
N GLN A 288 14.58 -2.56 18.07
CA GLN A 288 14.59 -3.50 19.21
C GLN A 288 13.41 -4.50 19.12
N THR A 289 12.23 -4.03 18.70
CA THR A 289 11.08 -4.91 18.42
C THR A 289 11.45 -5.93 17.35
N GLY A 290 12.12 -5.49 16.27
CA GLY A 290 12.59 -6.36 15.21
C GLY A 290 13.53 -7.45 15.69
N LEU A 291 14.54 -7.09 16.50
CA LEU A 291 15.49 -8.05 17.07
C LEU A 291 14.80 -9.09 17.96
N ALA A 292 13.86 -8.67 18.81
CA ALA A 292 13.10 -9.56 19.67
C ALA A 292 12.24 -10.55 18.85
N GLU A 293 11.54 -10.06 17.82
CA GLU A 293 10.71 -10.91 16.95
C GLU A 293 11.55 -11.89 16.12
N VAL A 294 12.69 -11.45 15.59
CA VAL A 294 13.63 -12.34 14.88
C VAL A 294 14.10 -13.48 15.80
N ALA A 295 14.45 -13.17 17.04
CA ALA A 295 14.88 -14.19 18.02
C ALA A 295 13.74 -15.17 18.34
N ARG A 296 12.52 -14.69 18.55
CA ARG A 296 11.33 -15.52 18.80
C ARG A 296 11.05 -16.48 17.63
N ILE A 297 10.93 -15.92 16.43
CA ILE A 297 10.58 -16.69 15.23
C ILE A 297 11.69 -17.70 14.91
N ARG A 298 12.97 -17.32 15.11
CA ARG A 298 14.11 -18.23 14.93
C ARG A 298 13.99 -19.47 15.81
N SER A 299 13.60 -19.31 17.08
CA SER A 299 13.40 -20.42 17.98
C SER A 299 12.28 -21.38 17.50
N GLU A 300 11.19 -20.84 16.95
CA GLU A 300 10.09 -21.63 16.39
C GLU A 300 10.52 -22.37 15.12
N MET A 301 11.25 -21.71 14.22
CA MET A 301 11.81 -22.33 13.01
C MET A 301 12.75 -23.49 13.35
N GLU A 302 13.65 -23.31 14.32
CA GLU A 302 14.58 -24.35 14.77
C GLU A 302 13.83 -25.53 15.42
N ALA A 303 12.68 -25.30 16.06
CA ALA A 303 11.84 -26.38 16.58
C ALA A 303 11.30 -27.25 15.43
N ILE A 304 10.83 -26.67 14.34
CA ILE A 304 10.38 -27.42 13.14
C ILE A 304 11.54 -28.19 12.50
N VAL A 305 12.74 -27.60 12.40
CA VAL A 305 13.93 -28.30 11.88
C VAL A 305 14.25 -29.55 12.70
N ARG A 306 14.15 -29.45 14.03
CA ARG A 306 14.33 -30.62 14.91
C ARG A 306 13.23 -31.67 14.75
N GLU A 307 11.97 -31.25 14.61
CA GLU A 307 10.83 -32.14 14.37
C GLU A 307 10.99 -32.92 13.07
N LEU A 308 11.47 -32.26 12.00
CA LEU A 308 11.79 -32.90 10.72
C LEU A 308 12.98 -33.87 10.79
N GLY A 309 13.73 -33.89 11.89
CA GLY A 309 14.91 -34.73 12.07
C GLY A 309 16.06 -34.38 11.12
N PHE A 310 16.12 -33.16 10.60
CA PHE A 310 17.22 -32.72 9.73
C PHE A 310 18.55 -32.73 10.46
N LYS A 311 19.59 -33.32 9.84
CA LYS A 311 20.88 -33.60 10.52
C LYS A 311 21.92 -32.49 10.32
N GLY A 312 21.62 -31.46 9.54
CA GLY A 312 22.49 -30.33 9.31
C GLY A 312 22.24 -29.14 10.25
N SER A 313 23.02 -28.10 10.09
CA SER A 313 22.80 -26.79 10.70
C SER A 313 21.57 -26.09 10.13
N PHE A 314 21.09 -25.04 10.79
CA PHE A 314 20.02 -24.20 10.27
C PHE A 314 20.35 -23.59 8.89
N ALA A 315 21.59 -23.16 8.67
CA ALA A 315 22.04 -22.63 7.37
C ALA A 315 21.99 -23.69 6.25
N GLU A 316 22.36 -24.94 6.56
CA GLU A 316 22.23 -26.05 5.62
C GLU A 316 20.78 -26.37 5.34
N PHE A 317 19.88 -26.26 6.34
CA PHE A 317 18.44 -26.43 6.12
C PHE A 317 17.86 -25.34 5.22
N LEU A 318 18.25 -24.07 5.40
CA LEU A 318 17.85 -23.01 4.49
C LEU A 318 18.36 -23.25 3.06
N THR A 319 19.58 -23.78 2.92
CA THR A 319 20.13 -24.14 1.63
C THR A 319 19.34 -25.28 0.97
N PHE A 320 19.02 -26.31 1.75
CA PHE A 320 18.16 -27.42 1.30
C PHE A 320 16.81 -26.92 0.77
N LEU A 321 16.13 -26.04 1.51
CA LEU A 321 14.87 -25.46 1.08
C LEU A 321 14.97 -24.64 -0.21
N ARG A 322 16.09 -23.97 -0.43
CA ARG A 322 16.33 -23.14 -1.63
C ARG A 322 16.70 -23.95 -2.87
N THR A 323 17.17 -25.17 -2.71
CA THR A 323 17.82 -25.91 -3.82
C THR A 323 17.18 -27.23 -4.16
N ASP A 324 16.42 -27.85 -3.24
CA ASP A 324 15.81 -29.15 -3.49
C ASP A 324 14.59 -29.00 -4.42
N PRO A 325 14.59 -29.72 -5.59
CA PRO A 325 13.54 -29.57 -6.59
C PRO A 325 12.14 -29.97 -6.13
N GLN A 326 12.00 -30.74 -5.01
CA GLN A 326 10.72 -31.15 -4.49
C GLN A 326 9.82 -29.96 -4.08
N PHE A 327 10.42 -28.81 -3.79
CA PHE A 327 9.73 -27.61 -3.33
C PHE A 327 9.25 -26.69 -4.44
N TYR A 328 9.48 -27.02 -5.71
CA TYR A 328 9.23 -26.11 -6.82
C TYR A 328 8.27 -26.70 -7.85
N ALA A 329 7.40 -25.84 -8.38
CA ALA A 329 6.56 -26.21 -9.50
C ALA A 329 7.39 -26.45 -10.77
N ARG A 330 6.96 -27.43 -11.57
CA ARG A 330 7.65 -27.79 -12.84
C ARG A 330 7.17 -26.95 -14.02
N THR A 331 5.99 -26.35 -13.91
CA THR A 331 5.39 -25.51 -14.96
C THR A 331 4.65 -24.31 -14.33
N PRO A 332 4.56 -23.17 -15.06
CA PRO A 332 3.72 -22.05 -14.64
C PRO A 332 2.28 -22.45 -14.32
N GLN A 333 1.70 -23.32 -15.13
CA GLN A 333 0.35 -23.81 -14.95
C GLN A 333 0.16 -24.63 -13.65
N GLN A 334 1.19 -25.37 -13.24
CA GLN A 334 1.16 -26.10 -11.96
C GLN A 334 1.12 -25.11 -10.79
N LEU A 335 1.97 -24.07 -10.80
CA LEU A 335 2.00 -23.06 -9.75
C LEU A 335 0.66 -22.33 -9.63
N LEU A 336 0.07 -21.92 -10.76
CA LEU A 336 -1.23 -21.24 -10.78
C LEU A 336 -2.37 -22.14 -10.28
N ARG A 337 -2.37 -23.43 -10.64
CA ARG A 337 -3.36 -24.40 -10.15
C ARG A 337 -3.26 -24.61 -8.66
N GLU A 338 -2.05 -24.69 -8.13
CA GLU A 338 -1.81 -24.83 -6.69
C GLU A 338 -2.31 -23.60 -5.92
N ALA A 339 -1.99 -22.40 -6.39
CA ALA A 339 -2.50 -21.16 -5.81
C ALA A 339 -4.03 -21.10 -5.82
N ALA A 340 -4.65 -21.49 -6.94
CA ALA A 340 -6.12 -21.51 -7.06
C ALA A 340 -6.75 -22.57 -6.15
N TRP A 341 -6.11 -23.74 -5.99
CA TRP A 341 -6.57 -24.80 -5.08
C TRP A 341 -6.56 -24.32 -3.63
N ILE A 342 -5.42 -23.80 -3.16
CA ILE A 342 -5.28 -23.26 -1.80
C ILE A 342 -6.32 -22.17 -1.55
N THR A 343 -6.57 -21.29 -2.54
CA THR A 343 -7.64 -20.29 -2.44
C THR A 343 -8.99 -20.90 -2.14
N LYS A 344 -9.35 -22.01 -2.80
CA LYS A 344 -10.65 -22.68 -2.59
C LYS A 344 -10.74 -23.45 -1.26
N GLU A 345 -9.63 -23.97 -0.75
CA GLU A 345 -9.58 -24.53 0.60
C GLU A 345 -9.86 -23.44 1.65
N ILE A 346 -9.22 -22.28 1.52
CA ILE A 346 -9.43 -21.13 2.41
C ILE A 346 -10.87 -20.62 2.32
N ASP A 347 -11.45 -20.49 1.11
CA ASP A 347 -12.85 -20.06 0.92
C ASP A 347 -13.83 -20.89 1.77
N GLY A 348 -13.60 -22.20 1.87
CA GLY A 348 -14.43 -23.11 2.66
C GLY A 348 -14.41 -22.80 4.16
N GLN A 349 -13.33 -22.21 4.67
CA GLN A 349 -13.17 -21.86 6.08
C GLN A 349 -13.68 -20.46 6.42
N MET A 350 -13.80 -19.55 5.43
CA MET A 350 -14.14 -18.14 5.66
C MET A 350 -15.38 -17.93 6.56
N PRO A 351 -16.51 -18.66 6.40
CA PRO A 351 -17.69 -18.45 7.24
C PRO A 351 -17.49 -18.77 8.73
N ALA A 352 -16.47 -19.56 9.08
CA ALA A 352 -16.16 -19.86 10.47
C ALA A 352 -15.40 -18.72 11.17
N PHE A 353 -14.73 -17.86 10.39
CA PHE A 353 -13.86 -16.80 10.91
C PHE A 353 -14.39 -15.39 10.63
N PHE A 354 -15.33 -15.20 9.71
CA PHE A 354 -15.85 -13.90 9.30
C PHE A 354 -17.38 -13.88 9.27
N GLY A 355 -17.98 -12.85 9.84
CA GLY A 355 -19.42 -12.63 9.77
C GLY A 355 -19.84 -11.94 8.46
N ARG A 356 -18.92 -11.14 7.87
CA ARG A 356 -19.14 -10.43 6.59
C ARG A 356 -18.15 -10.93 5.56
N LEU A 357 -18.66 -11.28 4.37
CA LEU A 357 -17.87 -11.66 3.21
C LEU A 357 -18.12 -10.65 2.09
N PRO A 358 -17.12 -10.35 1.24
CA PRO A 358 -17.29 -9.39 0.16
C PRO A 358 -18.18 -9.95 -0.97
N ARG A 359 -18.89 -9.06 -1.65
CA ARG A 359 -19.66 -9.39 -2.86
C ARG A 359 -18.75 -9.50 -4.10
N THR A 360 -17.66 -8.74 -4.10
CA THR A 360 -16.71 -8.72 -5.22
C THR A 360 -15.91 -10.00 -5.27
N PRO A 361 -15.96 -10.78 -6.36
CA PRO A 361 -15.10 -11.95 -6.55
C PRO A 361 -13.67 -11.54 -6.91
N PHE A 362 -12.76 -12.52 -6.93
CA PHE A 362 -11.40 -12.34 -7.50
C PHE A 362 -10.99 -13.55 -8.33
N THR A 363 -9.90 -13.38 -9.09
CA THR A 363 -9.31 -14.42 -9.92
C THR A 363 -7.83 -14.57 -9.63
N VAL A 364 -7.27 -15.76 -9.90
CA VAL A 364 -5.83 -16.02 -9.84
C VAL A 364 -5.25 -15.87 -11.24
N LYS A 365 -4.25 -15.00 -11.40
CA LYS A 365 -3.60 -14.71 -12.69
C LYS A 365 -2.08 -14.73 -12.57
N PRO A 366 -1.33 -14.99 -13.65
CA PRO A 366 0.10 -14.73 -13.65
C PRO A 366 0.37 -13.21 -13.58
N VAL A 367 1.48 -12.83 -12.96
CA VAL A 367 2.04 -11.49 -13.13
C VAL A 367 2.27 -11.23 -14.62
N PRO A 368 1.93 -10.04 -15.17
CA PRO A 368 2.22 -9.72 -16.56
C PRO A 368 3.69 -9.91 -16.92
N ASP A 369 3.97 -10.53 -18.07
CA ASP A 369 5.31 -10.98 -18.46
C ASP A 369 6.37 -9.87 -18.42
N GLN A 370 5.99 -8.64 -18.80
CA GLN A 370 6.89 -7.48 -18.79
C GLN A 370 7.31 -7.04 -17.38
N LEU A 371 6.51 -7.34 -16.35
CA LEU A 371 6.79 -7.01 -14.95
C LEU A 371 7.48 -8.15 -14.22
N ALA A 372 7.16 -9.39 -14.58
CA ALA A 372 7.50 -10.60 -13.86
C ALA A 372 8.99 -10.76 -13.48
N PRO A 373 9.99 -10.38 -14.33
CA PRO A 373 11.41 -10.52 -13.99
C PRO A 373 11.88 -9.72 -12.77
N ASN A 374 11.26 -8.56 -12.51
CA ASN A 374 11.60 -7.65 -11.41
C ASN A 374 10.51 -7.60 -10.32
N TYR A 375 9.54 -8.53 -10.36
CA TYR A 375 8.40 -8.56 -9.46
C TYR A 375 8.60 -9.56 -8.33
N THR A 376 7.94 -9.31 -7.18
CA THR A 376 7.91 -10.22 -6.03
C THR A 376 7.16 -11.52 -6.34
N GLY A 377 6.98 -12.40 -5.35
CA GLY A 377 6.29 -13.69 -5.49
C GLY A 377 4.83 -13.58 -5.95
N GLY A 378 4.15 -12.51 -5.60
CA GLY A 378 2.77 -12.22 -5.98
C GLY A 378 2.29 -10.92 -5.37
N ARG A 379 1.09 -10.48 -5.76
CA ARG A 379 0.43 -9.27 -5.22
C ARG A 379 -1.06 -9.30 -5.53
N TYR A 380 -1.86 -8.74 -4.65
CA TYR A 380 -3.24 -8.42 -4.93
C TYR A 380 -3.35 -7.14 -5.79
N ASN A 381 -4.13 -7.23 -6.85
CA ASN A 381 -4.57 -6.09 -7.65
C ASN A 381 -6.08 -5.94 -7.49
N PRO A 382 -6.56 -4.79 -6.99
CA PRO A 382 -8.00 -4.60 -6.78
C PRO A 382 -8.84 -4.57 -8.05
N GLY A 383 -8.22 -4.60 -9.23
CA GLY A 383 -8.90 -4.52 -10.53
C GLY A 383 -9.58 -3.17 -10.78
N ALA A 384 -10.20 -3.04 -11.95
CA ALA A 384 -10.98 -1.87 -12.30
C ALA A 384 -12.25 -1.76 -11.43
N LEU A 385 -12.76 -0.55 -11.28
CA LEU A 385 -14.01 -0.31 -10.54
C LEU A 385 -15.16 -1.11 -11.16
N GLY A 386 -15.86 -1.92 -10.35
CA GLY A 386 -16.91 -2.83 -10.80
C GLY A 386 -16.42 -4.15 -11.43
N GLY A 387 -15.12 -4.36 -11.52
CA GLY A 387 -14.49 -5.62 -11.94
C GLY A 387 -14.15 -6.55 -10.77
N ALA A 388 -13.67 -7.75 -11.09
CA ALA A 388 -13.13 -8.68 -10.11
C ALA A 388 -11.74 -8.23 -9.64
N GLY A 389 -11.40 -8.54 -8.38
CA GLY A 389 -10.03 -8.45 -7.91
C GLY A 389 -9.13 -9.50 -8.57
N GLU A 390 -7.84 -9.32 -8.48
CA GLU A 390 -6.87 -10.23 -9.09
C GLU A 390 -5.76 -10.58 -8.10
N TYR A 391 -5.57 -11.85 -7.83
CA TYR A 391 -4.38 -12.36 -7.16
C TYR A 391 -3.35 -12.71 -8.24
N TRP A 392 -2.33 -11.89 -8.36
CA TRP A 392 -1.22 -12.12 -9.29
C TRP A 392 -0.17 -13.04 -8.64
N VAL A 393 0.16 -14.13 -9.30
CA VAL A 393 1.20 -15.08 -8.90
C VAL A 393 2.35 -15.00 -9.90
N ASN A 394 3.56 -14.80 -9.41
CA ASN A 394 4.72 -14.67 -10.29
C ASN A 394 5.19 -16.03 -10.78
N THR A 395 5.00 -16.29 -12.08
CA THR A 395 5.39 -17.54 -12.73
C THR A 395 6.77 -17.47 -13.41
N TYR A 396 7.47 -16.34 -13.31
CA TYR A 396 8.84 -16.19 -13.81
C TYR A 396 9.82 -16.84 -12.84
N ALA A 397 10.84 -17.56 -13.38
CA ALA A 397 11.88 -18.23 -12.62
C ALA A 397 11.30 -19.15 -11.52
N LEU A 398 10.63 -20.23 -11.92
CA LEU A 398 9.94 -21.17 -11.01
C LEU A 398 10.84 -21.75 -9.92
N ASP A 399 12.14 -21.90 -10.19
CA ASP A 399 13.16 -22.31 -9.23
C ASP A 399 13.43 -21.29 -8.10
N LYS A 400 12.77 -20.13 -8.15
CA LYS A 400 12.76 -19.08 -7.10
C LYS A 400 11.41 -18.95 -6.39
N ARG A 401 10.42 -19.78 -6.73
CA ARG A 401 9.04 -19.71 -6.25
C ARG A 401 8.64 -21.00 -5.51
N PRO A 402 9.13 -21.20 -4.26
CA PRO A 402 8.89 -22.45 -3.55
C PRO A 402 7.43 -22.62 -3.13
N LEU A 403 6.90 -23.83 -3.33
CA LEU A 403 5.51 -24.17 -3.00
C LEU A 403 5.19 -24.11 -1.51
N TYR A 404 6.17 -24.28 -0.64
CA TYR A 404 5.93 -24.27 0.81
C TYR A 404 5.57 -22.88 1.37
N VAL A 405 5.85 -21.78 0.65
CA VAL A 405 5.42 -20.42 1.04
C VAL A 405 4.10 -20.01 0.37
N LEU A 406 3.61 -20.78 -0.60
CA LEU A 406 2.43 -20.41 -1.38
C LEU A 406 1.16 -20.29 -0.54
N PRO A 407 0.91 -21.14 0.49
CA PRO A 407 -0.24 -20.93 1.38
C PRO A 407 -0.20 -19.58 2.08
N SER A 408 0.94 -19.15 2.62
CA SER A 408 1.09 -17.83 3.25
C SER A 408 0.87 -16.69 2.28
N LEU A 409 1.44 -16.79 1.07
CA LEU A 409 1.22 -15.78 0.02
C LEU A 409 -0.27 -15.68 -0.35
N THR A 410 -0.96 -16.81 -0.48
CA THR A 410 -2.39 -16.86 -0.81
C THR A 410 -3.25 -16.25 0.29
N LEU A 411 -2.95 -16.54 1.57
CA LEU A 411 -3.62 -15.93 2.72
C LEU A 411 -3.40 -14.43 2.79
N HIS A 412 -2.23 -13.93 2.41
CA HIS A 412 -1.87 -12.53 2.41
C HIS A 412 -2.55 -11.75 1.27
N GLU A 413 -2.41 -12.23 0.04
CA GLU A 413 -2.84 -11.50 -1.16
C GLU A 413 -4.31 -11.72 -1.50
N ALA A 414 -4.83 -12.94 -1.30
CA ALA A 414 -6.21 -13.28 -1.60
C ALA A 414 -7.12 -13.17 -0.36
N VAL A 415 -7.62 -14.27 0.14
CA VAL A 415 -8.50 -14.34 1.32
C VAL A 415 -7.79 -15.08 2.46
N PRO A 416 -7.95 -14.60 3.69
CA PRO A 416 -8.69 -13.42 4.15
C PRO A 416 -7.91 -12.10 4.09
N GLY A 417 -6.77 -12.03 3.38
CA GLY A 417 -5.87 -10.88 3.34
C GLY A 417 -6.39 -9.71 2.50
N HIS A 418 -5.55 -9.22 1.58
CA HIS A 418 -5.79 -7.98 0.86
C HIS A 418 -7.08 -7.94 0.04
N HIS A 419 -7.49 -9.08 -0.57
CA HIS A 419 -8.76 -9.11 -1.31
C HIS A 419 -9.95 -8.86 -0.38
N LEU A 420 -10.07 -9.62 0.73
CA LEU A 420 -11.16 -9.43 1.69
C LEU A 420 -11.19 -8.00 2.21
N GLN A 421 -10.05 -7.49 2.68
CA GLN A 421 -9.91 -6.15 3.23
C GLN A 421 -10.29 -5.06 2.22
N GLY A 422 -9.72 -5.14 1.01
CA GLY A 422 -9.93 -4.14 -0.05
C GLY A 422 -11.36 -4.18 -0.61
N ALA A 423 -11.93 -5.35 -0.79
CA ALA A 423 -13.29 -5.51 -1.28
C ALA A 423 -14.32 -4.96 -0.27
N LEU A 424 -14.19 -5.31 1.02
CA LEU A 424 -15.06 -4.77 2.07
C LEU A 424 -14.92 -3.24 2.22
N ALA A 425 -13.70 -2.69 2.08
CA ALA A 425 -13.49 -1.24 2.12
C ALA A 425 -14.19 -0.51 0.96
N ARG A 426 -14.22 -1.11 -0.24
CA ARG A 426 -14.93 -0.55 -1.40
C ARG A 426 -16.46 -0.67 -1.30
N GLU A 427 -16.96 -1.53 -0.42
CA GLU A 427 -18.39 -1.70 -0.14
C GLU A 427 -18.90 -0.78 0.97
N LEU A 428 -18.06 0.10 1.52
CA LEU A 428 -18.47 1.08 2.52
C LEU A 428 -19.42 2.11 1.90
N GLU A 429 -20.56 2.31 2.58
CA GLU A 429 -21.56 3.28 2.20
C GLU A 429 -21.52 4.48 3.17
N ASN A 430 -21.93 5.65 2.66
CA ASN A 430 -22.06 6.88 3.47
C ASN A 430 -20.77 7.33 4.17
N VAL A 431 -19.61 7.04 3.57
CA VAL A 431 -18.30 7.51 4.03
C VAL A 431 -17.73 8.56 3.08
N PRO A 432 -16.94 9.52 3.57
CA PRO A 432 -16.24 10.47 2.71
C PRO A 432 -15.34 9.74 1.70
N ARG A 433 -15.28 10.26 0.47
CA ARG A 433 -14.59 9.59 -0.64
C ARG A 433 -13.11 9.28 -0.35
N PHE A 434 -12.42 10.14 0.39
CA PHE A 434 -11.02 9.90 0.75
C PHE A 434 -10.83 8.56 1.49
N ARG A 435 -11.80 8.09 2.28
CA ARG A 435 -11.72 6.84 3.02
C ARG A 435 -11.70 5.59 2.12
N LEU A 436 -12.28 5.66 0.92
CA LEU A 436 -12.29 4.55 -0.02
C LEU A 436 -10.89 4.28 -0.62
N ASN A 437 -10.04 5.32 -0.66
CA ASN A 437 -8.69 5.26 -1.20
C ASN A 437 -7.60 5.42 -0.13
N PHE A 438 -7.98 5.61 1.15
CA PHE A 438 -7.03 5.74 2.23
C PHE A 438 -6.47 4.38 2.64
N TYR A 439 -5.17 4.20 2.43
CA TYR A 439 -4.46 2.96 2.74
C TYR A 439 -3.35 3.21 3.77
N PRO A 440 -3.68 3.17 5.08
CA PRO A 440 -2.65 3.21 6.12
C PRO A 440 -1.88 1.90 6.12
N HIS A 441 -0.61 1.97 5.72
CA HIS A 441 0.23 0.79 5.44
C HIS A 441 0.28 -0.20 6.62
N ALA A 442 0.40 0.29 7.86
CA ALA A 442 0.44 -0.60 9.03
C ALA A 442 -0.85 -1.41 9.22
N PHE A 443 -2.01 -0.83 8.90
CA PHE A 443 -3.26 -1.57 8.94
C PHE A 443 -3.37 -2.57 7.77
N GLY A 444 -3.09 -2.09 6.54
CA GLY A 444 -3.21 -2.93 5.34
C GLY A 444 -2.28 -4.13 5.37
N GLU A 445 -1.00 -3.88 5.53
CA GLU A 445 0.04 -4.91 5.54
C GLU A 445 0.04 -5.75 6.82
N GLY A 446 -0.29 -5.10 7.95
CA GLY A 446 -0.46 -5.79 9.22
C GLY A 446 -1.61 -6.80 9.18
N TRP A 447 -2.71 -6.48 8.51
CA TRP A 447 -3.81 -7.40 8.25
C TRP A 447 -3.39 -8.58 7.37
N GLY A 448 -2.67 -8.31 6.27
CA GLY A 448 -2.13 -9.38 5.41
C GLY A 448 -1.25 -10.35 6.18
N LEU A 449 -0.32 -9.86 7.00
CA LEU A 449 0.54 -10.70 7.83
C LEU A 449 -0.22 -11.41 8.97
N TYR A 450 -1.22 -10.77 9.56
CA TYR A 450 -2.14 -11.40 10.51
C TYR A 450 -2.92 -12.55 9.85
N SER A 451 -3.34 -12.38 8.59
CA SER A 451 -4.04 -13.41 7.81
C SER A 451 -3.17 -14.64 7.57
N GLU A 452 -1.87 -14.48 7.32
CA GLU A 452 -0.92 -15.59 7.24
C GLU A 452 -0.89 -16.40 8.55
N ARG A 453 -0.87 -15.71 9.70
CA ARG A 453 -0.92 -16.35 11.02
C ARG A 453 -2.27 -17.05 11.27
N LEU A 454 -3.37 -16.43 10.87
CA LEU A 454 -4.72 -16.99 11.01
C LEU A 454 -4.87 -18.32 10.27
N GLY A 455 -4.09 -18.54 9.21
CA GLY A 455 -4.03 -19.80 8.47
C GLY A 455 -3.69 -21.03 9.32
N GLU A 456 -3.01 -20.86 10.47
CA GLU A 456 -2.79 -21.94 11.45
C GLU A 456 -4.14 -22.43 12.03
N GLU A 457 -4.98 -21.50 12.46
CA GLU A 457 -6.30 -21.81 13.05
C GLU A 457 -7.30 -22.27 11.98
N MET A 458 -7.14 -21.81 10.74
CA MET A 458 -7.93 -22.25 9.58
C MET A 458 -7.50 -23.62 9.05
N GLY A 459 -6.39 -24.19 9.53
CA GLY A 459 -5.88 -25.50 9.11
C GLY A 459 -5.32 -25.51 7.69
N VAL A 460 -4.82 -24.40 7.18
CA VAL A 460 -4.33 -24.26 5.80
C VAL A 460 -2.92 -24.85 5.61
N TYR A 461 -2.14 -24.94 6.68
CA TYR A 461 -0.78 -25.48 6.64
C TYR A 461 -0.79 -26.99 6.97
N HIS A 462 -0.54 -27.83 5.96
CA HIS A 462 -0.68 -29.29 6.06
C HIS A 462 0.63 -30.03 6.34
N THR A 463 1.78 -29.36 6.19
CA THR A 463 3.09 -30.00 6.35
C THR A 463 4.03 -29.14 7.18
N PRO A 464 5.00 -29.73 7.89
CA PRO A 464 6.02 -28.95 8.59
C PRO A 464 6.76 -27.96 7.68
N TYR A 465 6.91 -28.27 6.39
CA TYR A 465 7.51 -27.33 5.42
C TYR A 465 6.63 -26.10 5.16
N GLN A 466 5.30 -26.25 5.12
CA GLN A 466 4.39 -25.12 4.98
C GLN A 466 4.34 -24.27 6.24
N HIS A 467 4.38 -24.87 7.43
CA HIS A 467 4.55 -24.14 8.70
C HIS A 467 5.87 -23.39 8.74
N PHE A 468 6.97 -24.00 8.27
CA PHE A 468 8.24 -23.31 8.12
C PHE A 468 8.17 -22.18 7.06
N GLY A 469 7.41 -22.39 6.00
CA GLY A 469 7.14 -21.38 4.97
C GLY A 469 6.43 -20.15 5.55
N ARG A 470 5.41 -20.34 6.40
CA ARG A 470 4.76 -19.27 7.15
C ARG A 470 5.76 -18.52 8.02
N LEU A 471 6.55 -19.25 8.80
CA LEU A 471 7.58 -18.62 9.64
C LEU A 471 8.66 -17.91 8.81
N THR A 472 8.99 -18.39 7.61
CA THR A 472 9.89 -17.69 6.68
C THR A 472 9.32 -16.33 6.28
N TYR A 473 8.03 -16.25 5.99
CA TYR A 473 7.37 -14.99 5.65
C TYR A 473 7.23 -14.07 6.86
N GLU A 474 6.89 -14.59 8.04
CA GLU A 474 6.88 -13.81 9.28
C GLU A 474 8.28 -13.31 9.63
N MET A 475 9.31 -14.17 9.54
CA MET A 475 10.72 -13.82 9.76
C MET A 475 11.18 -12.72 8.79
N TRP A 476 10.84 -12.83 7.53
CA TRP A 476 11.14 -11.80 6.55
C TRP A 476 10.63 -10.43 7.01
N ARG A 477 9.35 -10.36 7.44
CA ARG A 477 8.76 -9.10 7.92
C ARG A 477 9.34 -8.63 9.26
N ALA A 478 9.77 -9.55 10.13
CA ALA A 478 10.52 -9.19 11.34
C ALA A 478 11.92 -8.65 11.01
N CYS A 479 12.64 -9.28 10.08
CA CYS A 479 13.93 -8.79 9.58
C CYS A 479 13.83 -7.40 8.95
N ARG A 480 12.69 -7.05 8.31
CA ARG A 480 12.47 -5.70 7.77
C ARG A 480 12.60 -4.62 8.84
N LEU A 481 12.08 -4.86 10.06
CA LEU A 481 12.23 -3.92 11.17
C LEU A 481 13.71 -3.66 11.52
N VAL A 482 14.55 -4.69 11.41
CA VAL A 482 15.96 -4.63 11.74
C VAL A 482 16.76 -3.99 10.60
N VAL A 483 16.55 -4.42 9.36
CA VAL A 483 17.40 -3.98 8.24
C VAL A 483 17.04 -2.57 7.76
N ASP A 484 15.75 -2.20 7.73
CA ASP A 484 15.33 -0.85 7.37
C ASP A 484 15.88 0.18 8.36
N THR A 485 15.65 -0.02 9.67
CA THR A 485 16.22 0.83 10.72
C THR A 485 17.75 0.70 10.79
N GLY A 486 18.30 -0.46 10.46
CA GLY A 486 19.74 -0.70 10.34
C GLY A 486 20.37 0.22 9.31
N MET A 487 19.85 0.25 8.11
CA MET A 487 20.36 1.09 7.01
C MET A 487 20.07 2.57 7.24
N HIS A 488 18.82 2.92 7.57
CA HIS A 488 18.37 4.32 7.59
C HIS A 488 18.61 5.05 8.92
N TRP A 489 18.95 4.33 9.99
CA TRP A 489 19.18 4.94 11.31
C TRP A 489 20.52 4.59 11.95
N LYS A 490 21.01 3.35 11.73
CA LYS A 490 22.22 2.83 12.38
C LYS A 490 23.44 2.78 11.46
N GLY A 491 23.32 3.17 10.18
CA GLY A 491 24.42 3.24 9.23
C GLY A 491 24.89 1.86 8.70
N TRP A 492 23.99 0.88 8.65
CA TRP A 492 24.32 -0.40 8.02
C TRP A 492 24.56 -0.23 6.53
N THR A 493 25.50 -1.01 6.02
CA THR A 493 25.74 -1.15 4.58
C THR A 493 24.65 -2.04 3.94
N ARG A 494 24.48 -1.90 2.63
CA ARG A 494 23.65 -2.81 1.82
C ARG A 494 24.03 -4.28 2.04
N GLN A 495 25.34 -4.59 2.11
CA GLN A 495 25.80 -5.96 2.31
C GLN A 495 25.39 -6.52 3.67
N GLN A 496 25.47 -5.73 4.74
CA GLN A 496 25.00 -6.16 6.07
C GLN A 496 23.50 -6.48 6.07
N ALA A 497 22.67 -5.71 5.35
CA ALA A 497 21.25 -6.00 5.20
C ALA A 497 20.99 -7.29 4.41
N LEU A 498 21.73 -7.52 3.31
CA LEU A 498 21.67 -8.74 2.52
C LEU A 498 22.05 -9.97 3.35
N ASP A 499 23.15 -9.91 4.08
CA ASP A 499 23.65 -11.00 4.90
C ASP A 499 22.68 -11.33 6.03
N TYR A 500 22.09 -10.31 6.67
CA TYR A 500 21.12 -10.49 7.73
C TYR A 500 19.86 -11.23 7.25
N LEU A 501 19.31 -10.84 6.11
CA LEU A 501 18.15 -11.52 5.49
C LEU A 501 18.51 -12.95 5.07
N ALA A 502 19.69 -13.14 4.45
CA ALA A 502 20.13 -14.45 3.98
C ALA A 502 20.33 -15.46 5.12
N ALA A 503 20.80 -15.00 6.29
CA ALA A 503 21.05 -15.82 7.47
C ALA A 503 19.77 -16.22 8.21
N ASN A 504 18.68 -15.45 8.07
CA ASN A 504 17.47 -15.63 8.84
C ASN A 504 16.27 -16.16 8.05
N THR A 505 16.27 -16.06 6.72
CA THR A 505 15.11 -16.45 5.88
C THR A 505 15.48 -17.50 4.84
N ALA A 506 14.50 -18.26 4.37
CA ALA A 506 14.65 -19.17 3.22
C ALA A 506 14.32 -18.49 1.87
N LEU A 507 14.21 -17.16 1.83
CA LEU A 507 14.01 -16.41 0.59
C LEU A 507 15.15 -16.66 -0.41
N SER A 508 14.83 -16.64 -1.69
CA SER A 508 15.86 -16.74 -2.73
C SER A 508 16.82 -15.55 -2.68
N THR A 509 18.08 -15.76 -3.08
CA THR A 509 19.07 -14.66 -3.11
C THR A 509 18.66 -13.52 -4.07
N HIS A 510 17.88 -13.85 -5.11
CA HIS A 510 17.31 -12.85 -6.00
C HIS A 510 16.30 -11.97 -5.25
N GLU A 511 15.37 -12.57 -4.55
CA GLU A 511 14.34 -11.85 -3.78
C GLU A 511 14.94 -10.98 -2.67
N ILE A 512 15.94 -11.49 -1.95
CA ILE A 512 16.67 -10.72 -0.93
C ILE A 512 17.29 -9.44 -1.52
N ARG A 513 17.90 -9.52 -2.70
CA ARG A 513 18.48 -8.34 -3.38
C ARG A 513 17.41 -7.33 -3.77
N THR A 514 16.36 -7.79 -4.43
CA THR A 514 15.23 -6.94 -4.86
C THR A 514 14.61 -6.22 -3.66
N GLU A 515 14.42 -6.94 -2.56
CA GLU A 515 13.83 -6.37 -1.35
C GLU A 515 14.75 -5.36 -0.64
N VAL A 516 16.04 -5.64 -0.50
CA VAL A 516 16.97 -4.67 0.10
C VAL A 516 17.06 -3.39 -0.75
N ASP A 517 17.09 -3.50 -2.08
CA ASP A 517 17.10 -2.34 -2.96
C ASP A 517 15.78 -1.54 -2.85
N ARG A 518 14.65 -2.23 -2.68
CA ARG A 518 13.37 -1.60 -2.39
C ARG A 518 13.38 -0.86 -1.06
N TYR A 519 13.95 -1.43 0.02
CA TYR A 519 14.02 -0.75 1.31
C TYR A 519 14.91 0.50 1.23
N ILE A 520 16.03 0.43 0.51
CA ILE A 520 16.91 1.59 0.28
C ILE A 520 16.15 2.72 -0.43
N ALA A 521 15.32 2.37 -1.42
CA ALA A 521 14.56 3.34 -2.20
C ALA A 521 13.33 3.89 -1.49
N TRP A 522 12.77 3.14 -0.53
CA TRP A 522 11.52 3.46 0.14
C TRP A 522 11.64 3.34 1.67
N PRO A 523 12.37 4.25 2.31
CA PRO A 523 12.66 4.20 3.74
C PRO A 523 11.39 4.16 4.59
N GLY A 524 11.35 3.26 5.57
CA GLY A 524 10.27 3.15 6.55
C GLY A 524 9.06 2.33 6.11
N GLN A 525 8.80 2.15 4.81
CA GLN A 525 7.62 1.40 4.34
C GLN A 525 7.65 -0.06 4.83
N ALA A 526 8.80 -0.67 4.81
CA ALA A 526 9.00 -2.05 5.23
C ALA A 526 8.61 -2.32 6.69
N LEU A 527 8.55 -1.30 7.54
CA LEU A 527 8.21 -1.39 8.97
C LEU A 527 6.72 -1.68 9.20
N ALA A 528 5.87 -1.27 8.29
CA ALA A 528 4.41 -1.31 8.41
C ALA A 528 3.88 -2.72 8.71
N TYR A 529 4.39 -3.72 8.02
CA TYR A 529 3.95 -5.12 8.06
C TYR A 529 3.93 -5.71 9.47
N LYS A 530 5.10 -5.82 10.08
CA LYS A 530 5.24 -6.49 11.38
C LYS A 530 4.69 -5.64 12.52
N ILE A 531 4.85 -4.31 12.47
CA ILE A 531 4.26 -3.41 13.47
C ILE A 531 2.73 -3.51 13.45
N GLY A 532 2.13 -3.53 12.27
CA GLY A 532 0.68 -3.68 12.13
C GLY A 532 0.17 -5.03 12.65
N GLU A 533 0.81 -6.12 12.26
CA GLU A 533 0.46 -7.47 12.74
C GLU A 533 0.54 -7.58 14.27
N LEU A 534 1.65 -7.10 14.86
CA LEU A 534 1.82 -7.13 16.32
C LEU A 534 0.70 -6.39 17.04
N LYS A 535 0.25 -5.24 16.51
CA LYS A 535 -0.88 -4.49 17.09
C LYS A 535 -2.19 -5.25 16.95
N ILE A 536 -2.49 -5.83 15.79
CA ILE A 536 -3.73 -6.62 15.60
C ILE A 536 -3.75 -7.83 16.54
N VAL A 537 -2.62 -8.55 16.67
CA VAL A 537 -2.49 -9.70 17.60
C VAL A 537 -2.63 -9.27 19.05
N GLU A 538 -2.04 -8.14 19.44
CA GLU A 538 -2.19 -7.55 20.78
C GLU A 538 -3.66 -7.27 21.09
N LEU A 539 -4.34 -6.58 20.18
CA LEU A 539 -5.75 -6.22 20.33
C LEU A 539 -6.66 -7.45 20.39
N ARG A 540 -6.38 -8.46 19.58
CA ARG A 540 -7.10 -9.73 19.64
C ARG A 540 -6.95 -10.39 21.00
N ARG A 541 -5.73 -10.52 21.51
CA ARG A 541 -5.46 -11.11 22.83
C ARG A 541 -6.15 -10.32 23.96
N ARG A 542 -6.21 -9.00 23.86
CA ARG A 542 -6.94 -8.15 24.80
C ARG A 542 -8.44 -8.46 24.77
N ALA A 543 -9.02 -8.60 23.58
CA ALA A 543 -10.44 -8.92 23.40
C ALA A 543 -10.75 -10.35 23.93
N GLU A 544 -9.94 -11.35 23.59
CA GLU A 544 -10.06 -12.72 24.10
C GLU A 544 -10.02 -12.75 25.64
N LYS A 545 -9.06 -12.06 26.25
CA LYS A 545 -8.91 -11.99 27.71
C LYS A 545 -10.10 -11.28 28.38
N ALA A 546 -10.58 -10.18 27.80
CA ALA A 546 -11.65 -9.39 28.40
C ALA A 546 -13.03 -10.03 28.27
N LEU A 547 -13.31 -10.67 27.14
CA LEU A 547 -14.60 -11.27 26.83
C LEU A 547 -14.72 -12.75 27.30
N GLY A 548 -13.58 -13.44 27.43
CA GLY A 548 -13.57 -14.87 27.84
C GLY A 548 -14.46 -15.71 26.92
N THR A 549 -15.43 -16.42 27.50
CA THR A 549 -16.37 -17.28 26.74
C THR A 549 -17.33 -16.51 25.83
N ARG A 550 -17.42 -15.18 25.94
CA ARG A 550 -18.20 -14.32 25.04
C ARG A 550 -17.43 -13.89 23.79
N PHE A 551 -16.13 -14.19 23.73
CA PHE A 551 -15.33 -13.84 22.55
C PHE A 551 -15.81 -14.63 21.33
N ASP A 552 -16.13 -13.89 20.27
CA ASP A 552 -16.46 -14.43 18.94
C ASP A 552 -15.46 -13.89 17.93
N ILE A 553 -14.67 -14.77 17.33
CA ILE A 553 -13.64 -14.42 16.35
C ILE A 553 -14.23 -13.73 15.12
N ARG A 554 -15.44 -14.11 14.69
CA ARG A 554 -16.14 -13.52 13.55
C ARG A 554 -16.49 -12.05 13.83
N ALA A 555 -17.08 -11.81 15.00
CA ALA A 555 -17.43 -10.46 15.44
C ALA A 555 -16.19 -9.58 15.65
N PHE A 556 -15.07 -10.16 16.12
CA PHE A 556 -13.80 -9.45 16.24
C PHE A 556 -13.25 -9.02 14.86
N HIS A 557 -13.20 -9.94 13.90
CA HIS A 557 -12.72 -9.62 12.55
C HIS A 557 -13.63 -8.62 11.84
N ASP A 558 -14.95 -8.76 12.02
CA ASP A 558 -15.90 -7.76 11.49
C ASP A 558 -15.63 -6.37 12.08
N ALA A 559 -15.38 -6.27 13.41
CA ALA A 559 -15.07 -5.01 14.08
C ALA A 559 -13.74 -4.39 13.60
N VAL A 560 -12.75 -5.22 13.26
CA VAL A 560 -11.47 -4.75 12.68
C VAL A 560 -11.68 -4.17 11.29
N LEU A 561 -12.48 -4.82 10.43
CA LEU A 561 -12.62 -4.50 9.01
C LEU A 561 -13.75 -3.53 8.67
N GLU A 562 -14.75 -3.35 9.55
CA GLU A 562 -16.00 -2.60 9.28
C GLU A 562 -15.81 -1.14 8.87
N ASN A 563 -14.64 -0.56 9.12
CA ASN A 563 -14.34 0.84 8.80
C ASN A 563 -13.38 1.00 7.60
N GLY A 564 -13.03 -0.08 6.90
CA GLY A 564 -11.98 -0.04 5.89
C GLY A 564 -10.61 0.26 6.49
N GLY A 565 -9.73 0.94 5.73
CA GLY A 565 -8.41 1.34 6.22
C GLY A 565 -8.47 2.35 7.36
N VAL A 566 -7.84 2.03 8.49
CA VAL A 566 -7.75 2.91 9.66
C VAL A 566 -6.33 2.95 10.22
N THR A 567 -5.96 4.01 10.94
CA THR A 567 -4.69 4.04 11.68
C THR A 567 -4.74 3.08 12.88
N LEU A 568 -3.59 2.60 13.35
CA LEU A 568 -3.54 1.70 14.50
C LEU A 568 -4.16 2.29 15.78
N PRO A 569 -4.01 3.59 16.10
CA PRO A 569 -4.73 4.20 17.23
C PRO A 569 -6.26 4.22 17.03
N VAL A 570 -6.76 4.41 15.82
CA VAL A 570 -8.20 4.31 15.53
C VAL A 570 -8.68 2.88 15.69
N LEU A 571 -7.92 1.89 15.18
CA LEU A 571 -8.22 0.48 15.36
C LEU A 571 -8.31 0.10 16.85
N GLU A 572 -7.37 0.57 17.66
CA GLU A 572 -7.35 0.30 19.10
C GLU A 572 -8.64 0.78 19.77
N ARG A 573 -9.05 2.04 19.54
CA ARG A 573 -10.32 2.57 20.09
C ARG A 573 -11.54 1.77 19.61
N LYS A 574 -11.53 1.27 18.36
CA LYS A 574 -12.61 0.43 17.83
C LYS A 574 -12.71 -0.91 18.55
N VAL A 575 -11.57 -1.56 18.79
CA VAL A 575 -11.53 -2.82 19.53
C VAL A 575 -11.89 -2.61 21.00
N GLU A 576 -11.49 -1.50 21.62
CA GLU A 576 -11.93 -1.16 22.98
C GLU A 576 -13.46 -0.96 23.06
N ALA A 577 -14.05 -0.29 22.08
CA ALA A 577 -15.51 -0.17 22.00
C ALA A 577 -16.20 -1.53 21.73
N PHE A 578 -15.58 -2.43 20.98
CA PHE A 578 -16.05 -3.80 20.80
C PHE A 578 -16.03 -4.60 22.12
N ILE A 579 -14.95 -4.50 22.90
CA ILE A 579 -14.81 -5.16 24.20
C ILE A 579 -15.84 -4.65 25.21
N ALA A 580 -16.21 -3.36 25.15
CA ALA A 580 -17.13 -2.73 26.08
C ALA A 580 -18.63 -3.07 25.83
N ARG A 581 -18.97 -3.69 24.71
CA ARG A 581 -20.32 -4.18 24.37
C ARG A 581 -20.63 -5.50 25.09
#